data_9b631961dd069befd8deb0633b95de37
#
_entry.id   9b631961dd069befd8deb0633b95de37
#
_cell.length_a   1.000
_cell.length_b   1.000
_cell.length_c   1.000
_cell.angle_alpha   90.00
_cell.angle_beta   90.00
_cell.angle_gamma   90.00
#
_symmetry.space_group_name_H-M   'P 1'
#
loop_
_entity.id
_entity.type
_entity.pdbx_description
1 polymer ?
#
loop_
_entity_poly.entity_id
_entity_poly.type
_entity_poly.pdbx_seq_one_letter_code
_entity_poly.pdbx_strand_id
1 'polypeptide(L)' 'MATKFQKGETVRLDKTVPQGPVVKLRMDEEGNFFYLVEWTDADGTTKSRWFAENELVAA' A
#
# COMPACT_ATOMS: atom_id res chain seq x y z
N MET A 1 17.66 -1.20 6.73
CA MET A 1 16.52 -0.86 7.58
C MET A 1 15.28 -1.58 7.07
N ALA A 2 14.53 -2.19 7.95
CA ALA A 2 13.32 -2.92 7.54
C ALA A 2 12.22 -1.96 7.13
N THR A 3 11.43 -2.34 6.14
CA THR A 3 10.25 -1.59 5.76
C THR A 3 9.16 -1.82 6.80
N LYS A 4 8.24 -0.86 6.93
CA LYS A 4 7.10 -0.98 7.82
C LYS A 4 6.14 -2.08 7.37
N PHE A 5 5.99 -2.24 6.05
CA PHE A 5 5.14 -3.25 5.44
C PHE A 5 5.96 -4.11 4.49
N GLN A 6 5.52 -5.33 4.27
CA GLN A 6 6.19 -6.26 3.38
C GLN A 6 5.29 -6.58 2.19
N LYS A 7 5.94 -7.01 1.10
CA LYS A 7 5.22 -7.45 -0.08
C LYS A 7 4.27 -8.59 0.29
N GLY A 8 3.03 -8.50 -0.15
CA GLY A 8 2.00 -9.48 0.17
C GLY A 8 1.19 -9.17 1.40
N GLU A 9 1.67 -8.26 2.25
CA GLU A 9 0.92 -7.85 3.43
C GLU A 9 -0.30 -7.04 3.03
N THR A 10 -1.44 -7.28 3.68
CA THR A 10 -2.66 -6.52 3.44
C THR A 10 -2.61 -5.23 4.23
N VAL A 11 -2.78 -4.10 3.55
CA VAL A 11 -2.77 -2.77 4.15
C VAL A 11 -3.99 -1.99 3.69
N ARG A 12 -4.28 -0.88 4.38
CA ARG A 12 -5.36 0.03 3.99
C ARG A 12 -4.92 1.46 4.25
N LEU A 13 -5.62 2.41 3.65
CA LEU A 13 -5.44 3.82 3.96
C LEU A 13 -5.86 4.08 5.39
N ASP A 14 -5.14 4.99 6.04
CA ASP A 14 -5.39 5.30 7.44
C ASP A 14 -6.80 5.82 7.69
N LYS A 15 -7.37 6.55 6.75
CA LYS A 15 -8.64 7.25 6.94
C LYS A 15 -9.79 6.68 6.14
N THR A 16 -9.53 5.90 5.11
CA THR A 16 -10.57 5.36 4.24
C THR A 16 -10.10 4.05 3.64
N VAL A 17 -11.03 3.26 3.10
CA VAL A 17 -10.69 2.17 2.20
C VAL A 17 -10.30 2.79 0.87
N PRO A 18 -9.45 2.16 0.08
CA PRO A 18 -9.32 0.73 -0.17
C PRO A 18 -8.39 -0.01 0.79
N GLN A 19 -8.52 -1.32 0.76
CA GLN A 19 -7.71 -2.24 1.53
C GLN A 19 -7.31 -3.38 0.60
N GLY A 20 -6.04 -3.77 0.67
CA GLY A 20 -5.55 -4.86 -0.15
C GLY A 20 -4.08 -5.16 0.10
N PRO A 21 -3.52 -6.15 -0.60
CA PRO A 21 -2.13 -6.53 -0.41
C PRO A 21 -1.16 -5.53 -1.03
N VAL A 22 0.02 -5.44 -0.43
CA VAL A 22 1.15 -4.72 -1.01
C VAL A 22 1.77 -5.60 -2.08
N VAL A 23 1.80 -5.12 -3.33
CA VAL A 23 2.35 -5.90 -4.45
C VAL A 23 3.72 -5.45 -4.88
N LYS A 24 4.11 -4.20 -4.57
CA LYS A 24 5.44 -3.69 -4.86
C LYS A 24 5.88 -2.70 -3.79
N LEU A 25 7.18 -2.53 -3.68
CA LEU A 25 7.81 -1.61 -2.75
C LEU A 25 8.74 -0.69 -3.53
N ARG A 26 8.88 0.56 -3.06
CA ARG A 26 9.80 1.52 -3.65
C ARG A 26 10.33 2.45 -2.56
N MET A 27 11.58 2.86 -2.70
CA MET A 27 12.19 3.87 -1.83
C MET A 27 12.66 5.03 -2.71
N ASP A 28 12.40 6.27 -2.27
CA ASP A 28 12.89 7.44 -3.00
C ASP A 28 14.31 7.80 -2.55
N GLU A 29 14.84 8.88 -3.12
CA GLU A 29 16.21 9.33 -2.83
C GLU A 29 16.39 9.81 -1.40
N GLU A 30 15.30 10.16 -0.73
CA GLU A 30 15.34 10.66 0.64
C GLU A 30 15.13 9.55 1.67
N GLY A 31 14.96 8.31 1.22
CA GLY A 31 14.76 7.17 2.11
C GLY A 31 13.32 6.92 2.50
N ASN A 32 12.37 7.59 1.86
CA ASN A 32 10.95 7.35 2.12
C ASN A 32 10.47 6.12 1.35
N PHE A 33 9.68 5.28 2.01
CA PHE A 33 9.14 4.09 1.41
C PHE A 33 7.74 4.33 0.86
N PHE A 34 7.49 3.75 -0.31
CA PHE A 34 6.19 3.77 -0.96
C PHE A 34 5.76 2.35 -1.26
N TYR A 35 4.46 2.11 -1.19
CA TYR A 35 3.89 0.78 -1.37
C TYR A 35 2.82 0.84 -2.45
N LEU A 36 2.89 -0.10 -3.39
CA LEU A 36 1.83 -0.26 -4.38
C LEU A 36 0.79 -1.22 -3.81
N VAL A 37 -0.38 -0.69 -3.54
CA VAL A 37 -1.50 -1.44 -2.98
C VAL A 37 -2.49 -1.74 -4.08
N GLU A 38 -2.94 -2.99 -4.16
CA GLU A 38 -3.91 -3.43 -5.15
C GLU A 38 -5.20 -3.80 -4.43
N TRP A 39 -6.33 -3.39 -5.01
CA TRP A 39 -7.64 -3.72 -4.44
C TRP A 39 -8.65 -3.89 -5.55
N THR A 40 -9.80 -4.50 -5.22
CA THR A 40 -10.91 -4.65 -6.15
C THR A 40 -12.04 -3.72 -5.71
N ASP A 41 -12.47 -2.86 -6.62
CA ASP A 41 -13.60 -1.95 -6.37
C ASP A 41 -14.92 -2.69 -6.34
N ALA A 42 -15.97 -1.98 -5.91
CA ALA A 42 -17.32 -2.53 -5.84
C ALA A 42 -17.84 -2.99 -7.20
N ASP A 43 -17.33 -2.44 -8.29
CA ASP A 43 -17.70 -2.85 -9.64
C ASP A 43 -16.92 -4.05 -10.16
N GLY A 44 -16.05 -4.64 -9.34
CA GLY A 44 -15.25 -5.79 -9.70
C GLY A 44 -13.95 -5.47 -10.44
N THR A 45 -13.63 -4.18 -10.60
CA THR A 45 -12.42 -3.75 -11.28
C THR A 45 -11.23 -3.75 -10.32
N THR A 46 -10.13 -4.41 -10.72
CA THR A 46 -8.90 -4.38 -9.94
C THR A 46 -8.17 -3.07 -10.20
N LYS A 47 -7.82 -2.38 -9.13
CA LYS A 47 -7.09 -1.11 -9.18
C LYS A 47 -5.85 -1.18 -8.30
N SER A 48 -4.86 -0.35 -8.61
CA SER A 48 -3.64 -0.26 -7.82
C SER A 48 -3.18 1.19 -7.77
N ARG A 49 -2.48 1.52 -6.68
CA ARG A 49 -1.98 2.88 -6.50
C ARG A 49 -0.81 2.87 -5.53
N TRP A 50 0.11 3.82 -5.71
CA TRP A 50 1.22 4.03 -4.80
C TRP A 50 0.80 4.91 -3.62
N PHE A 51 1.16 4.48 -2.42
CA PHE A 51 0.90 5.23 -1.19
C PHE A 51 2.19 5.38 -0.40
N ALA A 52 2.36 6.52 0.26
CA ALA A 52 3.47 6.72 1.18
C ALA A 52 3.24 5.87 2.44
N GLU A 53 4.33 5.51 3.10
CA GLU A 53 4.28 4.65 4.29
C GLU A 53 3.38 5.21 5.38
N ASN A 54 3.38 6.54 5.58
CA ASN A 54 2.58 7.17 6.62
C ASN A 54 1.09 7.30 6.27
N GLU A 55 0.71 6.92 5.05
CA GLU A 55 -0.69 6.94 4.64
C GLU A 55 -1.40 5.61 4.90
N LEU A 56 -0.65 4.59 5.31
CA LEU A 56 -1.15 3.23 5.43
C LEU A 56 -1.09 2.73 6.87
N VAL A 57 -2.00 1.84 7.20
CA VAL A 57 -1.96 1.08 8.45
C VAL A 57 -2.16 -0.40 8.11
N ALA A 58 -1.67 -1.28 8.98
CA ALA A 58 -1.88 -2.71 8.81
C ALA A 58 -3.37 -3.03 9.00
N ALA A 59 -3.88 -3.84 8.11
CA ALA A 59 -5.29 -4.24 8.15
C ALA A 59 -5.54 -5.34 9.16
#